data_66374acd0db35543368032942b64dd54
#
_entry.id   66374acd0db35543368032942b64dd54
#
_cell.length_a   1.000
_cell.length_b   1.000
_cell.length_c   1.000
_cell.angle_alpha   90.00
_cell.angle_beta   90.00
_cell.angle_gamma   90.00
#
_symmetry.space_group_name_H-M   'P 1'
#
loop_
_entity.id
_entity.type
_entity.pdbx_description
1 polymer ?
#
loop_
_entity_poly.entity_id
_entity_poly.type
_entity_poly.pdbx_seq_one_letter_code
_entity_poly.pdbx_strand_id
1 'polypeptide(L)'
;MSETVPTSWLVYCRPGFESDALAEMQHHAKQHEVSCEPAKGEGWVSLTRLDKEPINDLHRKAAFKQLIFARQSLAALPALTLSRDDRLTAILDQVKSSRWSFEEIWHETPDTNDGKALAGLIKALTKPLQSMLKKRGALRGKAGARRLHIFWTDGDRVQLGMSFPDNRSELINGIRRLRFPSRAPSRSTLKLEEAWHEFIPREEWDTRLADHMQAADLGAAPGGWTWQLVQRGMYVYAIDNGPMDKQLMATGQIDHLKEDGFTWEPPQRMDWLVCDIVDKPVRVLAMVERWLARKWCREAIFNLKLPMKKRWDEVNRCISTLEDALETAGVRATITCRHLYHDREEVTVHVRLAH
;
A
#
# COMPACT_ATOMS: atom_id res chain seq x y z
N MET A 1 -24.61 30.84 2.96
CA MET A 1 -23.22 30.34 3.10
C MET A 1 -22.91 29.50 1.89
N SER A 2 -21.85 29.81 1.15
CA SER A 2 -21.39 28.98 0.02
C SER A 2 -21.00 27.58 0.50
N GLU A 3 -21.23 26.59 -0.33
CA GLU A 3 -20.82 25.20 -0.04
C GLU A 3 -19.28 25.13 -0.01
N THR A 4 -18.74 24.50 1.04
CA THR A 4 -17.28 24.25 1.14
C THR A 4 -16.97 22.94 0.39
N VAL A 5 -16.19 23.02 -0.67
CA VAL A 5 -15.80 21.88 -1.50
C VAL A 5 -14.37 21.40 -1.17
N PRO A 6 -14.07 20.12 -1.36
CA PRO A 6 -12.71 19.63 -1.18
C PRO A 6 -11.82 20.10 -2.33
N THR A 7 -10.81 20.87 -1.99
CA THR A 7 -9.85 21.45 -2.95
C THR A 7 -8.48 20.79 -2.89
N SER A 8 -8.25 19.90 -1.93
CA SER A 8 -6.97 19.24 -1.71
C SER A 8 -7.08 17.73 -1.89
N TRP A 9 -6.08 17.14 -2.52
CA TRP A 9 -5.85 15.70 -2.51
C TRP A 9 -4.83 15.40 -1.42
N LEU A 10 -5.24 14.70 -0.35
CA LEU A 10 -4.41 14.32 0.80
C LEU A 10 -4.09 12.83 0.73
N VAL A 11 -2.81 12.50 0.88
CA VAL A 11 -2.31 11.12 0.88
C VAL A 11 -1.49 10.88 2.14
N TYR A 12 -1.77 9.76 2.83
CA TYR A 12 -0.88 9.28 3.89
C TYR A 12 0.21 8.41 3.28
N CYS A 13 1.41 8.53 3.79
CA CYS A 13 2.55 7.74 3.35
C CYS A 13 3.39 7.27 4.55
N ARG A 14 4.42 6.51 4.29
CA ARG A 14 5.43 6.19 5.31
C ARG A 14 6.24 7.44 5.63
N PRO A 15 6.50 7.76 6.92
CA PRO A 15 7.47 8.79 7.28
C PRO A 15 8.83 8.55 6.62
N GLY A 16 9.40 9.61 6.02
CA GLY A 16 10.62 9.57 5.21
C GLY A 16 10.41 9.30 3.71
N PHE A 17 9.16 9.08 3.26
CA PHE A 17 8.79 8.87 1.86
C PHE A 17 7.88 9.98 1.30
N GLU A 18 7.76 11.10 2.01
CA GLU A 18 6.87 12.19 1.62
C GLU A 18 7.25 12.79 0.26
N SER A 19 8.54 12.92 -0.03
CA SER A 19 8.99 13.46 -1.32
C SER A 19 8.66 12.52 -2.48
N ASP A 20 8.68 11.21 -2.26
CA ASP A 20 8.38 10.21 -3.28
C ASP A 20 6.86 10.11 -3.50
N ALA A 21 6.06 10.09 -2.43
CA ALA A 21 4.60 10.17 -2.51
C ALA A 21 4.14 11.46 -3.20
N LEU A 22 4.77 12.59 -2.91
CA LEU A 22 4.46 13.86 -3.55
C LEU A 22 4.82 13.85 -5.04
N ALA A 23 5.97 13.28 -5.43
CA ALA A 23 6.37 13.15 -6.82
C ALA A 23 5.38 12.27 -7.62
N GLU A 24 4.91 11.18 -7.03
CA GLU A 24 3.85 10.33 -7.60
C GLU A 24 2.56 11.13 -7.81
N MET A 25 2.08 11.86 -6.80
CA MET A 25 0.88 12.68 -6.92
C MET A 25 1.01 13.79 -7.97
N GLN A 26 2.17 14.44 -8.04
CA GLN A 26 2.46 15.48 -9.05
C GLN A 26 2.48 14.89 -10.47
N HIS A 27 2.98 13.66 -10.64
CA HIS A 27 2.91 12.95 -11.91
C HIS A 27 1.46 12.77 -12.36
N HIS A 28 0.57 12.28 -11.49
CA HIS A 28 -0.86 12.16 -11.79
C HIS A 28 -1.53 13.49 -12.05
N ALA A 29 -1.25 14.53 -11.25
CA ALA A 29 -1.80 15.86 -11.47
C ALA A 29 -1.40 16.42 -12.85
N LYS A 30 -0.14 16.22 -13.26
CA LYS A 30 0.37 16.63 -14.57
C LYS A 30 -0.30 15.88 -15.72
N GLN A 31 -0.50 14.55 -15.58
CA GLN A 31 -1.20 13.74 -16.59
C GLN A 31 -2.64 14.21 -16.83
N HIS A 32 -3.26 14.82 -15.83
CA HIS A 32 -4.63 15.34 -15.88
C HIS A 32 -4.70 16.87 -16.03
N GLU A 33 -3.57 17.53 -16.30
CA GLU A 33 -3.46 18.97 -16.51
C GLU A 33 -4.01 19.81 -15.35
N VAL A 34 -3.90 19.30 -14.11
CA VAL A 34 -4.35 19.99 -12.90
C VAL A 34 -3.18 20.68 -12.21
N SER A 35 -3.25 22.00 -12.10
CA SER A 35 -2.24 22.80 -11.39
C SER A 35 -2.53 22.81 -9.89
N CYS A 36 -1.54 22.40 -9.09
CA CYS A 36 -1.68 22.28 -7.65
C CYS A 36 -0.48 22.87 -6.91
N GLU A 37 -0.76 23.36 -5.71
CA GLU A 37 0.25 23.74 -4.71
C GLU A 37 0.52 22.54 -3.80
N PRO A 38 1.79 22.12 -3.63
CA PRO A 38 2.17 21.00 -2.78
C PRO A 38 2.34 21.43 -1.32
N ALA A 39 1.94 20.55 -0.39
CA ALA A 39 2.31 20.63 1.01
C ALA A 39 2.66 19.25 1.54
N LYS A 40 3.47 19.19 2.60
CA LYS A 40 3.84 17.95 3.27
C LYS A 40 4.10 18.15 4.75
N GLY A 41 3.89 17.09 5.50
CA GLY A 41 4.30 16.93 6.88
C GLY A 41 4.74 15.48 7.10
N GLU A 42 5.22 15.16 8.26
CA GLU A 42 5.71 13.81 8.55
C GLU A 42 4.59 12.76 8.35
N GLY A 43 4.80 11.84 7.41
CA GLY A 43 3.86 10.76 7.10
C GLY A 43 2.64 11.15 6.25
N TRP A 44 2.62 12.34 5.67
CA TRP A 44 1.55 12.77 4.76
C TRP A 44 2.00 13.83 3.75
N VAL A 45 1.28 13.90 2.64
CA VAL A 45 1.45 14.90 1.59
C VAL A 45 0.11 15.35 1.06
N SER A 46 0.03 16.55 0.52
CA SER A 46 -1.18 17.05 -0.16
C SER A 46 -0.87 17.90 -1.38
N LEU A 47 -1.80 17.87 -2.34
CA LEU A 47 -1.87 18.77 -3.48
C LEU A 47 -3.16 19.58 -3.43
N THR A 48 -3.07 20.91 -3.33
CA THR A 48 -4.23 21.80 -3.31
C THR A 48 -4.37 22.51 -4.66
N ARG A 49 -5.55 22.44 -5.27
CA ARG A 49 -5.82 23.09 -6.57
C ARG A 49 -5.67 24.60 -6.48
N LEU A 50 -4.96 25.19 -7.45
CA LEU A 50 -4.75 26.65 -7.52
C LEU A 50 -6.02 27.40 -7.94
N ASP A 51 -6.86 26.79 -8.77
CA ASP A 51 -8.13 27.35 -9.24
C ASP A 51 -9.28 27.22 -8.24
N LYS A 52 -9.03 26.56 -7.08
CA LYS A 52 -10.01 26.28 -6.02
C LYS A 52 -11.22 25.44 -6.44
N GLU A 53 -11.17 24.84 -7.62
CA GLU A 53 -12.17 23.86 -8.07
C GLU A 53 -12.11 22.57 -7.26
N PRO A 54 -13.18 21.75 -7.23
CA PRO A 54 -13.18 20.49 -6.51
C PRO A 54 -12.08 19.54 -7.00
N ILE A 55 -11.38 18.91 -6.07
CA ILE A 55 -10.30 17.95 -6.35
C ILE A 55 -10.83 16.55 -6.70
N ASN A 56 -12.12 16.31 -6.57
CA ASN A 56 -12.75 14.99 -6.65
C ASN A 56 -12.41 14.22 -7.93
N ASP A 57 -12.35 14.89 -9.07
CA ASP A 57 -12.08 14.24 -10.35
C ASP A 57 -10.65 13.73 -10.44
N LEU A 58 -9.67 14.54 -10.01
CA LEU A 58 -8.28 14.11 -9.94
C LEU A 58 -8.13 12.94 -8.94
N HIS A 59 -8.72 13.08 -7.75
CA HIS A 59 -8.69 12.02 -6.73
C HIS A 59 -9.28 10.69 -7.23
N ARG A 60 -10.35 10.71 -8.04
CA ARG A 60 -10.96 9.50 -8.60
C ARG A 60 -10.14 8.90 -9.74
N LYS A 61 -9.55 9.73 -10.60
CA LYS A 61 -8.73 9.30 -11.74
C LYS A 61 -7.42 8.67 -11.28
N ALA A 62 -6.84 9.19 -10.20
CA ALA A 62 -5.70 8.58 -9.52
C ALA A 62 -6.19 7.44 -8.61
N ALA A 63 -6.48 6.27 -9.21
CA ALA A 63 -7.04 5.14 -8.49
C ALA A 63 -6.11 4.68 -7.36
N PHE A 64 -6.64 4.60 -6.13
CA PHE A 64 -5.87 4.26 -4.93
C PHE A 64 -5.03 2.97 -5.10
N LYS A 65 -5.58 1.97 -5.77
CA LYS A 65 -4.88 0.69 -6.02
C LYS A 65 -3.66 0.81 -6.93
N GLN A 66 -3.52 1.92 -7.66
CA GLN A 66 -2.39 2.19 -8.56
C GLN A 66 -1.31 3.06 -7.89
N LEU A 67 -1.63 3.70 -6.76
CA LEU A 67 -0.68 4.54 -6.03
C LEU A 67 0.31 3.66 -5.27
N ILE A 68 1.60 3.87 -5.49
CA ILE A 68 2.67 3.05 -4.92
C ILE A 68 2.95 3.43 -3.46
N PHE A 69 3.13 4.73 -3.20
CA PHE A 69 3.54 5.22 -1.88
C PHE A 69 2.37 5.60 -0.96
N ALA A 70 1.15 5.57 -1.47
CA ALA A 70 -0.03 5.94 -0.70
C ALA A 70 -0.50 4.83 0.24
N ARG A 71 -0.67 5.14 1.52
CA ARG A 71 -1.35 4.30 2.52
C ARG A 71 -2.85 4.57 2.58
N GLN A 72 -3.25 5.82 2.35
CA GLN A 72 -4.64 6.28 2.24
C GLN A 72 -4.69 7.44 1.28
N SER A 73 -5.84 7.65 0.63
CA SER A 73 -6.06 8.73 -0.35
C SER A 73 -7.42 9.37 -0.11
N LEU A 74 -7.46 10.70 0.00
CA LEU A 74 -8.63 11.47 0.40
C LEU A 74 -8.82 12.71 -0.45
N ALA A 75 -10.07 13.01 -0.80
CA ALA A 75 -10.45 14.37 -1.19
C ALA A 75 -10.70 15.20 0.07
N ALA A 76 -9.88 16.22 0.33
CA ALA A 76 -9.83 16.91 1.60
C ALA A 76 -10.29 18.37 1.51
N LEU A 77 -10.96 18.81 2.59
CA LEU A 77 -11.31 20.20 2.86
C LEU A 77 -10.07 20.97 3.36
N PRO A 78 -10.11 22.31 3.36
CA PRO A 78 -9.06 23.10 4.00
C PRO A 78 -8.83 22.67 5.45
N ALA A 79 -7.56 22.66 5.88
CA ALA A 79 -7.18 22.31 7.24
C ALA A 79 -7.80 23.27 8.26
N LEU A 80 -8.15 22.77 9.45
CA LEU A 80 -8.70 23.52 10.56
C LEU A 80 -7.69 23.63 11.69
N THR A 81 -7.63 24.83 12.28
CA THR A 81 -7.08 25.03 13.63
C THR A 81 -8.24 25.04 14.61
N LEU A 82 -8.17 24.19 15.63
CA LEU A 82 -9.23 23.97 16.61
C LEU A 82 -8.94 24.74 17.90
N SER A 83 -9.99 25.27 18.54
CA SER A 83 -9.87 25.75 19.93
C SER A 83 -9.62 24.56 20.86
N ARG A 84 -8.70 24.70 21.79
CA ARG A 84 -8.45 23.66 22.81
C ARG A 84 -9.63 23.44 23.74
N ASP A 85 -10.46 24.48 23.94
CA ASP A 85 -11.65 24.45 24.81
C ASP A 85 -12.85 23.83 24.07
N ASP A 86 -12.92 23.99 22.75
CA ASP A 86 -14.00 23.42 21.91
C ASP A 86 -13.48 22.99 20.55
N ARG A 87 -13.07 21.73 20.46
CA ARG A 87 -12.60 21.13 19.21
C ARG A 87 -13.72 20.68 18.28
N LEU A 88 -14.93 20.48 18.83
CA LEU A 88 -16.01 19.84 18.07
C LEU A 88 -16.75 20.82 17.17
N THR A 89 -17.00 22.03 17.63
CA THR A 89 -17.79 23.01 16.88
C THR A 89 -17.22 23.30 15.51
N ALA A 90 -15.92 23.57 15.39
CA ALA A 90 -15.29 23.85 14.09
C ALA A 90 -15.38 22.65 13.13
N ILE A 91 -15.19 21.43 13.61
CA ILE A 91 -15.36 20.19 12.81
C ILE A 91 -16.81 20.06 12.33
N LEU A 92 -17.78 20.24 13.24
CA LEU A 92 -19.20 20.13 12.93
C LEU A 92 -19.68 21.19 11.94
N ASP A 93 -19.16 22.39 12.03
CA ASP A 93 -19.52 23.49 11.12
C ASP A 93 -18.90 23.30 9.74
N GLN A 94 -17.67 22.78 9.63
CA GLN A 94 -17.08 22.42 8.35
C GLN A 94 -17.83 21.26 7.69
N VAL A 95 -18.24 20.22 8.42
CA VAL A 95 -19.08 19.14 7.88
C VAL A 95 -20.43 19.67 7.43
N LYS A 96 -21.06 20.59 8.19
CA LYS A 96 -22.32 21.21 7.81
C LYS A 96 -22.19 22.04 6.54
N SER A 97 -21.13 22.83 6.40
CA SER A 97 -20.91 23.67 5.21
C SER A 97 -20.61 22.85 3.95
N SER A 98 -20.01 21.67 4.09
CA SER A 98 -19.75 20.77 2.95
C SER A 98 -20.98 19.99 2.47
N ARG A 99 -22.08 20.00 3.25
CA ARG A 99 -23.30 19.23 2.97
C ARG A 99 -23.05 17.72 2.77
N TRP A 100 -21.96 17.20 3.30
CA TRP A 100 -21.61 15.80 3.17
C TRP A 100 -22.47 14.90 4.06
N SER A 101 -22.70 13.67 3.60
CA SER A 101 -23.22 12.58 4.38
C SER A 101 -22.30 11.37 4.29
N PHE A 102 -22.18 10.65 5.39
CA PHE A 102 -21.20 9.58 5.56
C PHE A 102 -21.83 8.30 6.10
N GLU A 103 -21.19 7.18 5.79
CA GLU A 103 -21.47 5.88 6.39
C GLU A 103 -20.84 5.77 7.77
N GLU A 104 -19.59 6.18 7.88
CA GLU A 104 -18.77 6.07 9.09
C GLU A 104 -17.76 7.22 9.21
N ILE A 105 -17.13 7.29 10.36
CA ILE A 105 -16.10 8.29 10.69
C ILE A 105 -14.86 7.56 11.17
N TRP A 106 -13.73 7.92 10.59
CA TRP A 106 -12.42 7.47 11.05
C TRP A 106 -11.60 8.64 11.56
N HIS A 107 -11.03 8.45 12.76
CA HIS A 107 -10.00 9.32 13.28
C HIS A 107 -8.65 8.70 12.97
N GLU A 108 -7.81 9.45 12.28
CA GLU A 108 -6.52 8.98 11.81
C GLU A 108 -5.43 9.99 12.14
N THR A 109 -4.19 9.49 12.22
CA THR A 109 -3.00 10.28 12.53
C THR A 109 -1.85 9.81 11.65
N PRO A 110 -0.80 10.62 11.43
CA PRO A 110 0.46 10.12 10.92
C PRO A 110 0.99 8.96 11.78
N ASP A 111 1.66 7.99 11.15
CA ASP A 111 2.29 6.86 11.85
C ASP A 111 3.62 7.28 12.49
N THR A 112 3.54 8.25 13.40
CA THR A 112 4.64 8.86 14.14
C THR A 112 4.43 8.72 15.64
N ASN A 113 5.42 9.04 16.44
CA ASN A 113 5.26 9.05 17.90
C ASN A 113 4.28 10.15 18.35
N ASP A 114 4.35 11.32 17.72
CA ASP A 114 3.43 12.43 18.00
C ASP A 114 1.99 12.07 17.62
N GLY A 115 1.78 11.43 16.47
CA GLY A 115 0.49 10.90 16.09
C GLY A 115 -0.07 9.89 17.10
N LYS A 116 0.76 8.98 17.61
CA LYS A 116 0.35 8.02 18.65
C LYS A 116 0.00 8.68 19.97
N ALA A 117 0.66 9.78 20.33
CA ALA A 117 0.38 10.54 21.54
C ALA A 117 -1.05 11.14 21.55
N LEU A 118 -1.66 11.36 20.38
CA LEU A 118 -3.02 11.88 20.25
C LEU A 118 -4.12 10.85 20.56
N ALA A 119 -3.78 9.57 20.76
CA ALA A 119 -4.77 8.49 20.95
C ALA A 119 -5.75 8.75 22.09
N GLY A 120 -5.29 9.31 23.22
CA GLY A 120 -6.14 9.67 24.37
C GLY A 120 -7.15 10.76 24.02
N LEU A 121 -6.71 11.82 23.33
CA LEU A 121 -7.57 12.92 22.88
C LEU A 121 -8.62 12.40 21.88
N ILE A 122 -8.18 11.65 20.88
CA ILE A 122 -9.06 11.07 19.85
C ILE A 122 -10.14 10.19 20.49
N LYS A 123 -9.76 9.33 21.42
CA LYS A 123 -10.69 8.45 22.15
C LYS A 123 -11.77 9.27 22.89
N ALA A 124 -11.40 10.37 23.52
CA ALA A 124 -12.34 11.25 24.24
C ALA A 124 -13.32 11.95 23.29
N LEU A 125 -12.89 12.35 22.08
CA LEU A 125 -13.70 13.09 21.11
C LEU A 125 -14.58 12.20 20.22
N THR A 126 -14.23 10.92 20.01
CA THR A 126 -14.90 10.05 19.06
C THR A 126 -16.39 9.90 19.32
N LYS A 127 -16.80 9.48 20.52
CA LYS A 127 -18.24 9.26 20.85
C LYS A 127 -19.07 10.56 20.82
N PRO A 128 -18.63 11.67 21.41
CA PRO A 128 -19.35 12.94 21.32
C PRO A 128 -19.55 13.38 19.87
N LEU A 129 -18.52 13.35 19.05
CA LEU A 129 -18.59 13.76 17.64
C LEU A 129 -19.54 12.87 16.84
N GLN A 130 -19.45 11.54 16.98
CA GLN A 130 -20.38 10.59 16.32
C GLN A 130 -21.83 10.89 16.69
N SER A 131 -22.12 11.12 17.98
CA SER A 131 -23.47 11.44 18.46
C SER A 131 -24.00 12.73 17.81
N MET A 132 -23.17 13.78 17.77
CA MET A 132 -23.59 15.07 17.22
C MET A 132 -23.78 15.01 15.71
N LEU A 133 -22.93 14.29 14.96
CA LEU A 133 -23.08 14.10 13.51
C LEU A 133 -24.31 13.24 13.17
N LYS A 134 -24.64 12.22 13.97
CA LYS A 134 -25.89 11.48 13.83
C LYS A 134 -27.13 12.37 14.05
N LYS A 135 -27.14 13.17 15.11
CA LYS A 135 -28.25 14.13 15.39
C LYS A 135 -28.41 15.14 14.26
N ARG A 136 -27.33 15.59 13.62
CA ARG A 136 -27.36 16.51 12.48
C ARG A 136 -27.66 15.83 11.14
N GLY A 137 -27.86 14.50 11.09
CA GLY A 137 -28.16 13.72 9.88
C GLY A 137 -26.97 13.61 8.89
N ALA A 138 -25.76 13.95 9.31
CA ALA A 138 -24.56 13.81 8.49
C ALA A 138 -23.99 12.38 8.51
N LEU A 139 -24.17 11.65 9.61
CA LEU A 139 -23.77 10.23 9.73
C LEU A 139 -25.02 9.35 9.62
N ARG A 140 -25.17 8.65 8.49
CA ARG A 140 -26.38 7.90 8.14
C ARG A 140 -26.21 6.38 8.13
N GLY A 141 -24.98 5.87 8.20
CA GLY A 141 -24.69 4.43 8.26
C GLY A 141 -25.22 3.64 7.05
N LYS A 142 -25.20 4.23 5.86
CA LYS A 142 -25.65 3.54 4.64
C LYS A 142 -24.46 2.90 3.93
N ALA A 143 -24.48 1.58 3.77
CA ALA A 143 -23.45 0.83 3.06
C ALA A 143 -23.16 1.39 1.66
N GLY A 144 -21.89 1.46 1.29
CA GLY A 144 -21.43 2.01 0.02
C GLY A 144 -21.37 3.53 -0.04
N ALA A 145 -21.60 4.22 1.09
CA ALA A 145 -21.44 5.67 1.19
C ALA A 145 -19.99 6.08 1.43
N ARG A 146 -19.76 7.39 1.39
CA ARG A 146 -18.45 7.99 1.67
C ARG A 146 -18.07 7.80 3.13
N ARG A 147 -16.77 7.70 3.40
CA ARG A 147 -16.20 7.73 4.75
C ARG A 147 -15.69 9.13 5.06
N LEU A 148 -15.99 9.63 6.24
CA LEU A 148 -15.37 10.83 6.78
C LEU A 148 -14.08 10.46 7.49
N HIS A 149 -12.98 11.06 7.07
CA HIS A 149 -11.69 10.97 7.73
C HIS A 149 -11.42 12.28 8.47
N ILE A 150 -11.06 12.17 9.73
CA ILE A 150 -10.61 13.27 10.56
C ILE A 150 -9.13 13.01 10.82
N PHE A 151 -8.30 13.62 9.99
CA PHE A 151 -6.86 13.45 10.04
C PHE A 151 -6.25 14.48 10.99
N TRP A 152 -5.76 14.00 12.12
CA TRP A 152 -5.14 14.80 13.17
C TRP A 152 -3.64 14.91 12.91
N THR A 153 -3.18 16.09 12.54
CA THR A 153 -1.75 16.40 12.41
C THR A 153 -1.14 16.90 13.71
N ASP A 154 -1.98 17.41 14.63
CA ASP A 154 -1.60 17.88 15.97
C ASP A 154 -2.84 17.85 16.89
N GLY A 155 -2.67 18.16 18.20
CA GLY A 155 -3.75 18.22 19.18
C GLY A 155 -4.79 19.32 18.95
N ASP A 156 -4.48 20.30 18.11
CA ASP A 156 -5.36 21.40 17.71
C ASP A 156 -5.41 21.62 16.18
N ARG A 157 -4.90 20.67 15.40
CA ARG A 157 -4.92 20.76 13.92
C ARG A 157 -5.48 19.50 13.29
N VAL A 158 -6.50 19.68 12.46
CA VAL A 158 -7.11 18.57 11.71
C VAL A 158 -7.34 18.96 10.27
N GLN A 159 -7.37 17.95 9.41
CA GLN A 159 -7.89 18.09 8.06
C GLN A 159 -9.02 17.07 7.85
N LEU A 160 -10.19 17.55 7.41
CA LEU A 160 -11.31 16.69 7.12
C LEU A 160 -11.22 16.24 5.67
N GLY A 161 -11.35 14.95 5.44
CA GLY A 161 -11.34 14.37 4.10
C GLY A 161 -12.47 13.38 3.92
N MET A 162 -12.78 13.09 2.67
CA MET A 162 -13.68 11.99 2.31
C MET A 162 -12.99 11.01 1.37
N SER A 163 -13.36 9.74 1.49
CA SER A 163 -12.98 8.69 0.56
C SER A 163 -14.20 7.98 0.00
N PHE A 164 -14.02 7.37 -1.18
CA PHE A 164 -15.05 6.61 -1.87
C PHE A 164 -14.80 5.10 -1.65
N PRO A 165 -15.83 4.24 -1.63
CA PRO A 165 -15.71 2.82 -1.31
C PRO A 165 -14.68 2.05 -2.14
N ASP A 166 -14.57 2.39 -3.42
CA ASP A 166 -13.71 1.74 -4.42
C ASP A 166 -12.34 2.42 -4.59
N ASN A 167 -12.11 3.55 -3.89
CA ASN A 167 -10.91 4.38 -4.03
C ASN A 167 -10.32 4.78 -2.68
N ARG A 168 -10.12 3.82 -1.79
CA ARG A 168 -9.59 4.02 -0.43
C ARG A 168 -8.95 2.75 0.12
N SER A 169 -8.16 2.88 1.17
CA SER A 169 -7.81 1.76 2.05
C SER A 169 -8.98 1.42 2.98
N GLU A 170 -9.22 0.13 3.17
CA GLU A 170 -10.17 -0.37 4.19
C GLU A 170 -9.49 -0.61 5.55
N LEU A 171 -8.32 -0.02 5.75
CA LEU A 171 -7.53 -0.10 6.97
C LEU A 171 -7.33 1.30 7.57
N ILE A 172 -7.49 1.43 8.86
CA ILE A 172 -7.20 2.68 9.58
C ILE A 172 -5.73 3.05 9.37
N ASN A 173 -5.46 4.31 9.01
CA ASN A 173 -4.17 4.84 8.58
C ASN A 173 -3.58 4.11 7.35
N GLY A 174 -4.34 3.26 6.67
CA GLY A 174 -3.87 2.42 5.57
C GLY A 174 -2.84 1.36 6.00
N ILE A 175 -2.86 0.93 7.26
CA ILE A 175 -1.81 0.06 7.83
C ILE A 175 -2.38 -1.30 8.20
N ARG A 176 -1.84 -2.35 7.58
CA ARG A 176 -2.08 -3.74 7.96
C ARG A 176 -1.13 -4.15 9.08
N ARG A 177 -1.68 -4.31 10.28
CA ARG A 177 -0.91 -4.78 11.43
C ARG A 177 -0.99 -6.30 11.53
N LEU A 178 0.06 -6.97 11.06
CA LEU A 178 0.20 -8.42 11.15
C LEU A 178 0.93 -8.81 12.43
N ARG A 179 0.55 -9.96 12.98
CA ARG A 179 1.24 -10.55 14.12
C ARG A 179 2.36 -11.46 13.63
N PHE A 180 3.57 -11.24 14.11
CA PHE A 180 4.71 -12.10 13.78
C PHE A 180 4.49 -13.52 14.31
N PRO A 181 4.49 -14.56 13.43
CA PRO A 181 4.37 -15.94 13.85
C PRO A 181 5.65 -16.40 14.56
N SER A 182 5.53 -16.95 15.76
CA SER A 182 6.69 -17.33 16.59
C SER A 182 7.58 -18.42 15.98
N ARG A 183 7.06 -19.21 15.04
CA ARG A 183 7.78 -20.28 14.33
C ARG A 183 8.42 -19.82 13.01
N ALA A 184 8.18 -18.60 12.57
CA ALA A 184 8.74 -18.12 11.32
C ALA A 184 10.24 -17.81 11.49
N PRO A 185 11.11 -18.21 10.55
CA PRO A 185 12.56 -18.04 10.64
C PRO A 185 13.04 -16.61 10.70
N SER A 186 12.29 -15.69 10.09
CA SER A 186 12.64 -14.28 10.07
C SER A 186 11.41 -13.36 9.95
N ARG A 187 11.59 -12.09 10.30
CA ARG A 187 10.51 -11.09 10.19
C ARG A 187 10.12 -10.76 8.75
N SER A 188 10.93 -11.12 7.74
CA SER A 188 10.60 -10.94 6.32
C SER A 188 9.33 -11.69 5.91
N THR A 189 8.95 -12.73 6.68
CA THR A 189 7.69 -13.46 6.49
C THR A 189 6.47 -12.53 6.42
N LEU A 190 6.47 -11.43 7.19
CA LEU A 190 5.36 -10.46 7.22
C LEU A 190 5.21 -9.68 5.91
N LYS A 191 6.28 -9.50 5.14
CA LYS A 191 6.22 -8.83 3.83
C LYS A 191 5.39 -9.65 2.84
N LEU A 192 5.66 -10.95 2.71
CA LEU A 192 4.92 -11.81 1.80
C LEU A 192 3.46 -11.98 2.25
N GLU A 193 3.20 -12.11 3.56
CA GLU A 193 1.85 -12.18 4.10
C GLU A 193 1.06 -10.89 3.80
N GLU A 194 1.67 -9.73 4.00
CA GLU A 194 1.05 -8.45 3.67
C GLU A 194 0.80 -8.32 2.16
N ALA A 195 1.77 -8.73 1.32
CA ALA A 195 1.66 -8.72 -0.13
C ALA A 195 0.47 -9.55 -0.62
N TRP A 196 0.26 -10.75 -0.08
CA TRP A 196 -0.92 -11.55 -0.41
C TRP A 196 -2.22 -10.86 -0.05
N HIS A 197 -2.28 -10.23 1.12
CA HIS A 197 -3.46 -9.47 1.53
C HIS A 197 -3.72 -8.24 0.67
N GLU A 198 -2.69 -7.62 0.12
CA GLU A 198 -2.81 -6.41 -0.71
C GLU A 198 -3.15 -6.74 -2.16
N PHE A 199 -2.50 -7.77 -2.73
CA PHE A 199 -2.56 -8.03 -4.17
C PHE A 199 -3.55 -9.13 -4.56
N ILE A 200 -3.95 -10.00 -3.62
CA ILE A 200 -4.82 -11.13 -3.92
C ILE A 200 -6.15 -10.97 -3.16
N PRO A 201 -7.27 -10.82 -3.87
CA PRO A 201 -8.59 -10.83 -3.25
C PRO A 201 -8.78 -12.06 -2.35
N ARG A 202 -9.36 -11.88 -1.18
CA ARG A 202 -9.48 -12.96 -0.19
C ARG A 202 -10.24 -14.18 -0.72
N GLU A 203 -11.22 -13.95 -1.55
CA GLU A 203 -12.02 -14.95 -2.23
C GLU A 203 -11.25 -15.78 -3.27
N GLU A 204 -10.09 -15.32 -3.73
CA GLU A 204 -9.21 -16.03 -4.66
C GLU A 204 -8.10 -16.84 -3.95
N TRP A 205 -8.00 -16.75 -2.61
CA TRP A 205 -6.90 -17.40 -1.89
C TRP A 205 -6.89 -18.93 -2.02
N ASP A 206 -8.06 -19.56 -2.01
CA ASP A 206 -8.15 -21.02 -2.10
C ASP A 206 -7.77 -21.57 -3.49
N THR A 207 -7.74 -20.69 -4.51
CA THR A 207 -7.35 -21.04 -5.88
C THR A 207 -5.96 -20.55 -6.27
N ARG A 208 -5.49 -19.45 -5.69
CA ARG A 208 -4.18 -18.84 -6.05
C ARG A 208 -3.08 -19.10 -5.01
N LEU A 209 -3.46 -19.47 -3.81
CA LEU A 209 -2.55 -19.88 -2.73
C LEU A 209 -2.96 -21.30 -2.24
N ALA A 210 -3.30 -22.18 -3.18
CA ALA A 210 -3.73 -23.54 -2.89
C ALA A 210 -2.55 -24.40 -2.42
N ASP A 211 -2.87 -25.46 -1.68
CA ASP A 211 -1.93 -26.55 -1.39
C ASP A 211 -1.47 -27.24 -2.69
N HIS A 212 -0.36 -27.96 -2.61
CA HIS A 212 0.27 -28.68 -3.73
C HIS A 212 0.79 -27.79 -4.89
N MET A 213 0.63 -26.47 -4.82
CA MET A 213 1.29 -25.57 -5.75
C MET A 213 2.82 -25.63 -5.60
N GLN A 214 3.51 -25.30 -6.68
CA GLN A 214 4.96 -25.24 -6.69
C GLN A 214 5.45 -23.80 -6.75
N ALA A 215 6.38 -23.47 -5.88
CA ALA A 215 6.94 -22.15 -5.78
C ALA A 215 8.47 -22.18 -5.85
N ALA A 216 9.06 -21.12 -6.39
CA ALA A 216 10.48 -20.83 -6.28
C ALA A 216 10.68 -19.60 -5.39
N ASP A 217 11.56 -19.70 -4.39
CA ASP A 217 11.99 -18.61 -3.53
C ASP A 217 13.46 -18.30 -3.81
N LEU A 218 13.72 -17.19 -4.50
CA LEU A 218 15.06 -16.76 -4.86
C LEU A 218 15.62 -15.80 -3.79
N GLY A 219 16.76 -16.19 -3.20
CA GLY A 219 17.30 -15.51 -2.00
C GLY A 219 16.57 -15.94 -0.73
N ALA A 220 16.30 -17.25 -0.61
CA ALA A 220 15.39 -17.82 0.36
C ALA A 220 15.87 -17.74 1.81
N ALA A 221 17.19 -17.83 2.08
CA ALA A 221 17.71 -17.97 3.44
C ALA A 221 17.40 -16.75 4.34
N PRO A 222 17.03 -16.97 5.60
CA PRO A 222 16.88 -18.23 6.34
C PRO A 222 15.52 -18.91 6.13
N GLY A 223 14.63 -18.44 5.23
CA GLY A 223 13.36 -19.08 4.90
C GLY A 223 12.11 -18.30 5.32
N GLY A 224 12.19 -16.97 5.45
CA GLY A 224 11.03 -16.19 5.88
C GLY A 224 9.87 -16.24 4.89
N TRP A 225 10.15 -16.12 3.60
CA TRP A 225 9.15 -16.23 2.54
C TRP A 225 8.82 -17.69 2.24
N THR A 226 9.82 -18.57 2.20
CA THR A 226 9.63 -20.02 2.10
C THR A 226 8.65 -20.54 3.16
N TRP A 227 8.76 -20.05 4.40
CA TRP A 227 7.86 -20.43 5.49
C TRP A 227 6.39 -20.15 5.18
N GLN A 228 6.08 -18.98 4.62
CA GLN A 228 4.72 -18.61 4.23
C GLN A 228 4.15 -19.55 3.16
N LEU A 229 4.96 -19.89 2.16
CA LEU A 229 4.56 -20.80 1.08
C LEU A 229 4.28 -22.21 1.65
N VAL A 230 5.17 -22.73 2.52
CA VAL A 230 5.01 -24.03 3.19
C VAL A 230 3.78 -24.04 4.10
N GLN A 231 3.46 -22.94 4.80
CA GLN A 231 2.23 -22.85 5.60
C GLN A 231 0.94 -22.91 4.75
N ARG A 232 1.04 -22.70 3.44
CA ARG A 232 -0.03 -22.91 2.46
C ARG A 232 -0.05 -24.31 1.87
N GLY A 233 0.87 -25.20 2.28
CA GLY A 233 0.99 -26.54 1.72
C GLY A 233 1.72 -26.62 0.38
N MET A 234 2.38 -25.53 -0.03
CA MET A 234 3.13 -25.50 -1.29
C MET A 234 4.47 -26.25 -1.17
N TYR A 235 4.94 -26.80 -2.27
CA TYR A 235 6.31 -27.32 -2.40
C TYR A 235 7.22 -26.20 -2.91
N VAL A 236 8.37 -26.00 -2.26
CA VAL A 236 9.23 -24.83 -2.50
C VAL A 236 10.63 -25.23 -2.93
N TYR A 237 11.06 -24.75 -4.08
CA TYR A 237 12.47 -24.68 -4.45
C TYR A 237 13.06 -23.43 -3.83
N ALA A 238 13.88 -23.62 -2.79
CA ALA A 238 14.53 -22.54 -2.05
C ALA A 238 15.97 -22.36 -2.54
N ILE A 239 16.22 -21.28 -3.28
CA ILE A 239 17.50 -21.05 -3.94
C ILE A 239 18.27 -20.00 -3.13
N ASP A 240 19.33 -20.44 -2.46
CA ASP A 240 20.22 -19.57 -1.66
C ASP A 240 21.49 -20.34 -1.23
N ASN A 241 22.62 -19.65 -1.18
CA ASN A 241 23.87 -20.20 -0.66
C ASN A 241 23.91 -20.25 0.88
N GLY A 242 23.07 -19.46 1.56
CA GLY A 242 22.94 -19.41 3.01
C GLY A 242 22.19 -20.61 3.61
N PRO A 243 22.30 -20.81 4.91
CA PRO A 243 21.61 -21.91 5.57
C PRO A 243 20.11 -21.60 5.74
N MET A 244 19.28 -22.59 5.44
CA MET A 244 17.85 -22.58 5.75
C MET A 244 17.59 -23.00 7.20
N ASP A 245 16.50 -22.50 7.77
CA ASP A 245 16.04 -22.90 9.11
C ASP A 245 15.80 -24.43 9.19
N LYS A 246 16.31 -25.05 10.26
CA LYS A 246 16.26 -26.52 10.41
C LYS A 246 14.84 -27.05 10.61
N GLN A 247 13.98 -26.31 11.34
CA GLN A 247 12.60 -26.74 11.57
C GLN A 247 11.79 -26.63 10.30
N LEU A 248 12.04 -25.59 9.52
CA LEU A 248 11.42 -25.39 8.22
C LEU A 248 11.84 -26.51 7.25
N MET A 249 13.12 -26.87 7.17
CA MET A 249 13.60 -27.98 6.35
C MET A 249 13.00 -29.34 6.77
N ALA A 250 12.73 -29.55 8.05
CA ALA A 250 12.15 -30.80 8.56
C ALA A 250 10.69 -31.03 8.09
N THR A 251 10.04 -30.06 7.46
CA THR A 251 8.70 -30.23 6.88
C THR A 251 8.65 -31.16 5.68
N GLY A 252 9.80 -31.38 5.01
CA GLY A 252 9.89 -32.21 3.79
C GLY A 252 9.25 -31.58 2.54
N GLN A 253 8.86 -30.29 2.59
CA GLN A 253 8.23 -29.57 1.48
C GLN A 253 9.19 -28.62 0.76
N ILE A 254 10.52 -28.76 0.99
CA ILE A 254 11.52 -27.82 0.49
C ILE A 254 12.69 -28.56 -0.13
N ASP A 255 13.01 -28.18 -1.37
CA ASP A 255 14.30 -28.45 -2.00
C ASP A 255 15.19 -27.22 -1.82
N HIS A 256 16.18 -27.30 -0.95
CA HIS A 256 17.18 -26.25 -0.79
C HIS A 256 18.35 -26.46 -1.76
N LEU A 257 18.49 -25.56 -2.72
CA LEU A 257 19.54 -25.58 -3.73
C LEU A 257 20.55 -24.45 -3.46
N LYS A 258 21.80 -24.82 -3.25
CA LYS A 258 22.91 -23.86 -3.07
C LYS A 258 23.42 -23.37 -4.42
N GLU A 259 22.59 -22.56 -5.06
CA GLU A 259 22.81 -22.01 -6.38
C GLU A 259 22.60 -20.49 -6.39
N ASP A 260 23.04 -19.84 -7.48
CA ASP A 260 22.81 -18.42 -7.69
C ASP A 260 21.40 -18.18 -8.22
N GLY A 261 20.53 -17.54 -7.42
CA GLY A 261 19.17 -17.20 -7.78
C GLY A 261 19.04 -16.37 -9.06
N PHE A 262 20.07 -15.61 -9.43
CA PHE A 262 20.07 -14.83 -10.66
C PHE A 262 20.21 -15.68 -11.93
N THR A 263 20.79 -16.87 -11.84
CA THR A 263 21.07 -17.75 -12.98
C THR A 263 20.28 -19.04 -12.96
N TRP A 264 19.72 -19.42 -11.81
CA TRP A 264 18.96 -20.66 -11.68
C TRP A 264 17.73 -20.67 -12.60
N GLU A 265 17.47 -21.84 -13.17
CA GLU A 265 16.32 -22.10 -14.06
C GLU A 265 15.44 -23.20 -13.45
N PRO A 266 14.11 -23.01 -13.41
CA PRO A 266 13.24 -24.01 -12.80
C PRO A 266 13.13 -25.27 -13.68
N PRO A 267 13.04 -26.48 -13.08
CA PRO A 267 12.91 -27.73 -13.85
C PRO A 267 11.56 -27.85 -14.55
N GLN A 268 10.58 -27.06 -14.14
CA GLN A 268 9.24 -27.02 -14.70
C GLN A 268 8.60 -25.65 -14.41
N ARG A 269 7.45 -25.39 -14.99
CA ARG A 269 6.70 -24.15 -14.73
C ARG A 269 6.22 -24.12 -13.28
N MET A 270 6.55 -23.04 -12.57
CA MET A 270 6.12 -22.77 -11.19
C MET A 270 4.74 -22.09 -11.17
N ASP A 271 4.00 -22.29 -10.10
CA ASP A 271 2.82 -21.47 -9.82
C ASP A 271 3.25 -20.09 -9.31
N TRP A 272 4.25 -20.05 -8.42
CA TRP A 272 4.76 -18.82 -7.82
C TRP A 272 6.27 -18.66 -7.98
N LEU A 273 6.67 -17.44 -8.30
CA LEU A 273 8.02 -16.94 -8.06
C LEU A 273 7.96 -15.93 -6.93
N VAL A 274 8.78 -16.11 -5.90
CA VAL A 274 8.96 -15.07 -4.87
C VAL A 274 10.44 -14.72 -4.72
N CYS A 275 10.74 -13.43 -4.42
CA CYS A 275 12.13 -12.97 -4.33
C CYS A 275 12.26 -11.75 -3.40
N ASP A 276 13.06 -11.87 -2.33
CA ASP A 276 13.47 -10.75 -1.45
C ASP A 276 15.01 -10.55 -1.48
N ILE A 277 15.65 -10.77 -2.63
CA ILE A 277 17.10 -10.56 -2.78
C ILE A 277 17.44 -9.10 -2.57
N VAL A 278 18.50 -8.85 -1.78
CA VAL A 278 19.07 -7.53 -1.55
C VAL A 278 20.11 -7.23 -2.62
N ASP A 279 19.66 -6.64 -3.73
CA ASP A 279 20.55 -6.23 -4.84
C ASP A 279 19.97 -4.97 -5.53
N LYS A 280 20.67 -4.46 -6.53
CA LYS A 280 20.22 -3.31 -7.34
C LYS A 280 18.91 -3.65 -8.05
N PRO A 281 17.92 -2.75 -8.06
CA PRO A 281 16.62 -2.99 -8.70
C PRO A 281 16.74 -3.52 -10.13
N VAL A 282 17.64 -2.97 -10.93
CA VAL A 282 17.83 -3.38 -12.33
C VAL A 282 18.27 -4.85 -12.48
N ARG A 283 19.04 -5.40 -11.54
CA ARG A 283 19.44 -6.81 -11.60
C ARG A 283 18.31 -7.76 -11.24
N VAL A 284 17.57 -7.42 -10.19
CA VAL A 284 16.37 -8.18 -9.78
C VAL A 284 15.33 -8.13 -10.90
N LEU A 285 15.12 -6.94 -11.48
CA LEU A 285 14.16 -6.76 -12.59
C LEU A 285 14.52 -7.63 -13.81
N ALA A 286 15.77 -7.61 -14.25
CA ALA A 286 16.22 -8.41 -15.39
C ALA A 286 16.05 -9.94 -15.17
N MET A 287 16.25 -10.39 -13.92
CA MET A 287 15.98 -11.78 -13.55
C MET A 287 14.49 -12.10 -13.63
N VAL A 288 13.63 -11.27 -13.03
CA VAL A 288 12.18 -11.48 -13.04
C VAL A 288 11.61 -11.38 -14.46
N GLU A 289 12.06 -10.40 -15.24
CA GLU A 289 11.72 -10.26 -16.67
C GLU A 289 11.96 -11.56 -17.42
N ARG A 290 13.15 -12.18 -17.29
CA ARG A 290 13.47 -13.46 -17.90
C ARG A 290 12.47 -14.56 -17.50
N TRP A 291 12.11 -14.64 -16.22
CA TRP A 291 11.14 -15.62 -15.71
C TRP A 291 9.76 -15.44 -16.32
N LEU A 292 9.29 -14.20 -16.39
CA LEU A 292 7.97 -13.87 -16.92
C LEU A 292 7.90 -14.01 -18.44
N ALA A 293 8.92 -13.52 -19.16
CA ALA A 293 9.00 -13.63 -20.63
C ALA A 293 9.04 -15.10 -21.08
N ARG A 294 9.74 -15.96 -20.35
CA ARG A 294 9.78 -17.41 -20.61
C ARG A 294 8.59 -18.18 -20.02
N LYS A 295 7.67 -17.48 -19.33
CA LYS A 295 6.50 -18.07 -18.66
C LYS A 295 6.87 -19.17 -17.66
N TRP A 296 8.01 -19.05 -17.00
CA TRP A 296 8.47 -20.01 -15.99
C TRP A 296 7.65 -19.99 -14.71
N CYS A 297 6.89 -18.93 -14.46
CA CYS A 297 5.90 -18.87 -13.36
C CYS A 297 4.56 -18.32 -13.87
N ARG A 298 3.51 -18.52 -13.06
CA ARG A 298 2.19 -17.94 -13.30
C ARG A 298 2.06 -16.57 -12.65
N GLU A 299 2.56 -16.47 -11.43
CA GLU A 299 2.55 -15.26 -10.64
C GLU A 299 3.91 -15.04 -9.99
N ALA A 300 4.26 -13.77 -9.78
CA ALA A 300 5.48 -13.38 -9.11
C ALA A 300 5.22 -12.30 -8.07
N ILE A 301 5.86 -12.41 -6.90
CA ILE A 301 5.97 -11.34 -5.91
C ILE A 301 7.46 -11.14 -5.61
N PHE A 302 7.93 -9.90 -5.76
CA PHE A 302 9.33 -9.60 -5.52
C PHE A 302 9.52 -8.19 -4.99
N ASN A 303 10.62 -7.97 -4.28
CA ASN A 303 10.99 -6.67 -3.74
C ASN A 303 12.04 -5.97 -4.61
N LEU A 304 11.84 -4.68 -4.85
CA LEU A 304 12.82 -3.79 -5.45
C LEU A 304 13.39 -2.88 -4.37
N LYS A 305 14.68 -3.00 -4.07
CA LYS A 305 15.39 -2.12 -3.13
C LYS A 305 15.54 -0.73 -3.74
N LEU A 306 15.19 0.29 -2.97
CA LEU A 306 15.13 1.67 -3.47
C LEU A 306 16.39 2.45 -3.10
N PRO A 307 16.82 3.41 -3.95
CA PRO A 307 17.89 4.32 -3.61
C PRO A 307 17.45 5.27 -2.50
N MET A 308 18.42 5.94 -1.85
CA MET A 308 18.13 6.91 -0.79
C MET A 308 17.37 8.16 -1.25
N LYS A 309 17.38 8.47 -2.54
CA LYS A 309 16.72 9.64 -3.15
C LYS A 309 16.08 9.24 -4.47
N LYS A 310 15.03 10.00 -4.89
CA LYS A 310 14.33 9.79 -6.17
C LYS A 310 13.77 8.38 -6.31
N ARG A 311 13.18 7.87 -5.23
CA ARG A 311 12.61 6.52 -5.19
C ARG A 311 11.46 6.36 -6.17
N TRP A 312 10.60 7.36 -6.28
CA TRP A 312 9.52 7.39 -7.28
C TRP A 312 10.07 7.24 -8.71
N ASP A 313 11.08 8.04 -9.09
CA ASP A 313 11.65 7.97 -10.44
C ASP A 313 12.21 6.57 -10.75
N GLU A 314 12.89 5.95 -9.77
CA GLU A 314 13.45 4.61 -9.91
C GLU A 314 12.37 3.55 -10.06
N VAL A 315 11.32 3.58 -9.22
CA VAL A 315 10.22 2.62 -9.29
C VAL A 315 9.46 2.77 -10.61
N ASN A 316 9.11 4.00 -10.97
CA ASN A 316 8.39 4.28 -12.21
C ASN A 316 9.18 3.76 -13.43
N ARG A 317 10.50 4.00 -13.46
CA ARG A 317 11.38 3.47 -14.51
C ARG A 317 11.39 1.93 -14.52
N CYS A 318 11.49 1.29 -13.35
CA CYS A 318 11.49 -0.17 -13.25
C CYS A 318 10.18 -0.78 -13.76
N ILE A 319 9.04 -0.21 -13.38
CA ILE A 319 7.72 -0.71 -13.80
C ILE A 319 7.55 -0.53 -15.31
N SER A 320 7.86 0.66 -15.86
CA SER A 320 7.78 0.90 -17.30
C SER A 320 8.71 -0.04 -18.08
N THR A 321 9.93 -0.27 -17.60
CA THR A 321 10.87 -1.23 -18.23
C THR A 321 10.28 -2.63 -18.26
N LEU A 322 9.65 -3.09 -17.18
CA LEU A 322 9.03 -4.42 -17.13
C LEU A 322 7.82 -4.52 -18.06
N GLU A 323 6.98 -3.48 -18.13
CA GLU A 323 5.83 -3.41 -19.06
C GLU A 323 6.29 -3.52 -20.50
N ASP A 324 7.28 -2.71 -20.92
CA ASP A 324 7.85 -2.72 -22.27
C ASP A 324 8.47 -4.08 -22.64
N ALA A 325 9.18 -4.71 -21.69
CA ALA A 325 9.81 -6.00 -21.89
C ALA A 325 8.77 -7.12 -22.08
N LEU A 326 7.71 -7.13 -21.28
CA LEU A 326 6.63 -8.12 -21.41
C LEU A 326 5.81 -7.91 -22.69
N GLU A 327 5.55 -6.65 -23.07
CA GLU A 327 4.91 -6.34 -24.35
C GLU A 327 5.76 -6.83 -25.52
N THR A 328 7.08 -6.57 -25.51
CA THR A 328 8.03 -7.04 -26.53
C THR A 328 8.06 -8.56 -26.62
N ALA A 329 7.95 -9.27 -25.49
CA ALA A 329 7.89 -10.72 -25.42
C ALA A 329 6.50 -11.29 -25.80
N GLY A 330 5.51 -10.46 -26.10
CA GLY A 330 4.13 -10.89 -26.38
C GLY A 330 3.44 -11.52 -25.16
N VAL A 331 3.82 -11.11 -23.95
CA VAL A 331 3.29 -11.63 -22.69
C VAL A 331 2.36 -10.61 -22.06
N ARG A 332 1.08 -10.96 -21.95
CA ARG A 332 0.11 -10.14 -21.23
C ARG A 332 0.17 -10.42 -19.73
N ALA A 333 0.26 -9.38 -18.94
CA ALA A 333 0.33 -9.47 -17.48
C ALA A 333 -0.40 -8.29 -16.81
N THR A 334 -0.80 -8.48 -15.57
CA THR A 334 -1.19 -7.39 -14.66
C THR A 334 -0.02 -7.15 -13.71
N ILE A 335 0.47 -5.91 -13.64
CA ILE A 335 1.55 -5.49 -12.76
C ILE A 335 0.95 -4.55 -11.72
N THR A 336 1.25 -4.79 -10.45
CA THR A 336 0.86 -3.93 -9.33
C THR A 336 2.07 -3.73 -8.43
N CYS A 337 2.30 -2.50 -7.98
CA CYS A 337 3.43 -2.15 -7.13
C CYS A 337 2.95 -1.34 -5.92
N ARG A 338 3.41 -1.67 -4.71
CA ARG A 338 3.05 -0.96 -3.48
C ARG A 338 4.25 -0.88 -2.54
N HIS A 339 4.33 0.23 -1.82
CA HIS A 339 5.18 0.36 -0.64
C HIS A 339 4.39 -0.12 0.57
N LEU A 340 4.56 -1.39 0.92
CA LEU A 340 3.83 -2.05 2.00
C LEU A 340 4.30 -1.55 3.39
N TYR A 341 3.51 -1.79 4.42
CA TYR A 341 3.87 -1.38 5.77
C TYR A 341 5.12 -2.12 6.30
N HIS A 342 5.27 -3.41 5.96
CA HIS A 342 6.43 -4.21 6.37
C HIS A 342 7.66 -4.03 5.46
N ASP A 343 7.53 -3.32 4.34
CA ASP A 343 8.67 -2.84 3.56
C ASP A 343 9.42 -1.76 4.34
N ARG A 344 10.72 -1.60 4.04
CA ARG A 344 11.54 -0.51 4.58
C ARG A 344 11.95 0.43 3.43
N GLU A 345 13.14 0.20 2.89
CA GLU A 345 13.69 0.92 1.73
C GLU A 345 13.48 0.10 0.45
N GLU A 346 12.34 -0.52 0.30
CA GLU A 346 11.91 -1.29 -0.86
C GLU A 346 10.45 -1.08 -1.19
N VAL A 347 10.05 -1.47 -2.38
CA VAL A 347 8.64 -1.67 -2.77
C VAL A 347 8.42 -3.11 -3.15
N THR A 348 7.21 -3.59 -2.96
CA THR A 348 6.79 -4.93 -3.36
C THR A 348 6.01 -4.85 -4.67
N VAL A 349 6.42 -5.66 -5.63
CA VAL A 349 5.80 -5.79 -6.95
C VAL A 349 5.13 -7.14 -7.06
N HIS A 350 3.91 -7.16 -7.56
CA HIS A 350 3.17 -8.36 -7.93
C HIS A 350 2.91 -8.36 -9.43
N VAL A 351 3.16 -9.48 -10.07
CA VAL A 351 2.88 -9.71 -11.49
C VAL A 351 2.07 -10.97 -11.66
N ARG A 352 0.96 -10.89 -12.38
CA ARG A 352 0.13 -12.03 -12.76
C ARG A 352 0.06 -12.14 -14.27
N LEU A 353 0.51 -13.27 -14.82
CA LEU A 353 0.38 -13.54 -16.25
C LEU A 353 -1.07 -13.83 -16.63
N ALA A 354 -1.53 -13.27 -17.75
CA ALA A 354 -2.81 -13.65 -18.31
C ALA A 354 -2.72 -15.09 -18.87
N HIS A 355 -3.82 -15.81 -18.75
CA HIS A 355 -3.94 -17.18 -19.28
C HIS A 355 -3.94 -17.22 -20.79
#